data_d1216c0ce9a8874b6c4887cc7c42e135
#
_entry.id   d1216c0ce9a8874b6c4887cc7c42e135
#
_cell.length_a   1.000
_cell.length_b   1.000
_cell.length_c   1.000
_cell.angle_alpha   90.00
_cell.angle_beta   90.00
_cell.angle_gamma   90.00
#
_symmetry.space_group_name_H-M   'P 1'
#
loop_
_entity.id
_entity.type
_entity.pdbx_description
1 polymer ?
#
loop_
_entity_poly.entity_id
_entity_poly.type
_entity_poly.pdbx_seq_one_letter_code
_entity_poly.pdbx_strand_id
1 'polypeptide(L)'
;MLKKLLMGLAMLTSVSMYAVPTLNVYNFEVKNDKEASYKSITEDYVNKTAIEQGVLGLFATTDDRDKLNSYVIEIYNDYLAFSNHTKNQTSADFKAMIPQIAEGNLNTTDVEVQFAKDKKIEQNENTFAVYTVIEVKPENNTEFAEFIKNRAEASFNENGTLLVYVGTDRRSSNKWCVFEVFTDMDSYLNQRAASYSKNFITETKDMVISQKRAELQALKLINQGGLDYKKLY
;
A
#
# COMPACT_ATOMS: atom_id res chain seq x y z
N MET A 1 13.70 -66.33 -2.29
CA MET A 1 13.19 -65.39 -1.29
C MET A 1 13.56 -63.96 -1.70
N LEU A 2 12.66 -63.24 -2.30
CA LEU A 2 12.87 -61.90 -2.84
C LEU A 2 12.37 -60.90 -1.81
N LYS A 3 13.27 -60.16 -1.14
CA LYS A 3 12.92 -59.07 -0.22
C LYS A 3 12.51 -57.85 -1.04
N LYS A 4 11.21 -57.50 -1.01
CA LYS A 4 10.70 -56.24 -1.53
C LYS A 4 11.08 -55.09 -0.60
N LEU A 5 11.96 -54.23 -1.06
CA LEU A 5 12.30 -52.96 -0.41
C LEU A 5 11.22 -51.94 -0.78
N LEU A 6 10.34 -51.59 0.16
CA LEU A 6 9.43 -50.47 0.00
C LEU A 6 10.22 -49.18 0.29
N MET A 7 10.55 -48.42 -0.77
CA MET A 7 10.98 -47.03 -0.63
C MET A 7 9.76 -46.16 -0.38
N GLY A 8 9.56 -45.70 0.84
CA GLY A 8 8.60 -44.67 1.17
C GLY A 8 9.07 -43.31 0.65
N LEU A 9 8.41 -42.80 -0.37
CA LEU A 9 8.61 -41.44 -0.87
C LEU A 9 7.96 -40.47 0.12
N ALA A 10 8.75 -39.87 1.01
CA ALA A 10 8.27 -38.76 1.84
C ALA A 10 8.08 -37.54 0.94
N MET A 11 6.83 -37.22 0.62
CA MET A 11 6.48 -35.92 0.05
C MET A 11 6.76 -34.83 1.11
N LEU A 12 7.86 -34.16 1.00
CA LEU A 12 8.08 -32.87 1.67
C LEU A 12 7.13 -31.86 1.05
N THR A 13 5.96 -31.66 1.67
CA THR A 13 5.13 -30.49 1.38
C THR A 13 5.91 -29.28 1.90
N SER A 14 6.57 -28.57 1.00
CA SER A 14 7.08 -27.24 1.29
C SER A 14 5.89 -26.35 1.61
N VAL A 15 5.65 -26.11 2.90
CA VAL A 15 4.79 -25.02 3.33
C VAL A 15 5.53 -23.76 2.91
N SER A 16 5.10 -23.16 1.81
CA SER A 16 5.54 -21.83 1.41
C SER A 16 5.06 -20.87 2.50
N MET A 17 5.92 -20.57 3.47
CA MET A 17 5.67 -19.45 4.38
C MET A 17 5.75 -18.20 3.51
N TYR A 18 4.59 -17.71 3.04
CA TYR A 18 4.53 -16.40 2.40
C TYR A 18 5.03 -15.37 3.41
N ALA A 19 6.10 -14.70 3.07
CA ALA A 19 6.59 -13.57 3.85
C ALA A 19 5.47 -12.52 3.95
N VAL A 20 5.32 -11.91 5.12
CA VAL A 20 4.29 -10.87 5.33
C VAL A 20 4.78 -9.59 4.66
N PRO A 21 4.09 -9.07 3.64
CA PRO A 21 4.48 -7.83 3.02
C PRO A 21 4.51 -6.67 4.03
N THR A 22 5.43 -5.75 3.84
CA THR A 22 5.55 -4.54 4.65
C THR A 22 5.32 -3.33 3.77
N LEU A 23 4.41 -2.46 4.20
CA LEU A 23 4.10 -1.21 3.51
C LEU A 23 4.55 -0.04 4.37
N ASN A 24 5.19 0.94 3.76
CA ASN A 24 5.63 2.17 4.40
C ASN A 24 5.05 3.38 3.66
N VAL A 25 4.61 4.39 4.41
CA VAL A 25 4.05 5.63 3.86
C VAL A 25 4.83 6.80 4.39
N TYR A 26 5.46 7.55 3.50
CA TYR A 26 6.00 8.88 3.78
C TYR A 26 4.95 9.93 3.37
N ASN A 27 4.69 10.86 4.27
CA ASN A 27 3.84 12.02 3.99
C ASN A 27 4.53 13.29 4.48
N PHE A 28 4.59 14.30 3.63
CA PHE A 28 5.20 15.60 3.92
C PHE A 28 4.64 16.68 3.00
N GLU A 29 4.77 17.92 3.45
CA GLU A 29 4.40 19.10 2.67
C GLU A 29 5.64 19.64 1.92
N VAL A 30 5.54 19.81 0.61
CA VAL A 30 6.60 20.33 -0.25
C VAL A 30 6.57 21.86 -0.20
N LYS A 31 7.72 22.52 -0.12
CA LYS A 31 7.83 23.98 -0.21
C LYS A 31 7.35 24.47 -1.58
N ASN A 32 6.62 25.57 -1.62
CA ASN A 32 6.02 26.17 -2.83
C ASN A 32 7.00 26.35 -4.00
N ASP A 33 8.25 26.69 -3.70
CA ASP A 33 9.29 26.92 -4.72
C ASP A 33 10.08 25.64 -5.07
N LYS A 34 9.72 24.49 -4.51
CA LYS A 34 10.44 23.20 -4.63
C LYS A 34 9.68 22.11 -5.36
N GLU A 35 8.50 22.38 -5.91
CA GLU A 35 7.67 21.39 -6.59
C GLU A 35 8.42 20.66 -7.72
N ALA A 36 9.11 21.41 -8.60
CA ALA A 36 9.89 20.81 -9.69
C ALA A 36 11.07 19.97 -9.16
N SER A 37 11.75 20.43 -8.09
CA SER A 37 12.82 19.68 -7.45
C SER A 37 12.30 18.40 -6.80
N TYR A 38 11.14 18.47 -6.12
CA TYR A 38 10.47 17.32 -5.55
C TYR A 38 10.17 16.26 -6.60
N LYS A 39 9.55 16.65 -7.72
CA LYS A 39 9.23 15.72 -8.80
C LYS A 39 10.49 14.98 -9.29
N SER A 40 11.56 15.71 -9.60
CA SER A 40 12.81 15.13 -10.10
C SER A 40 13.47 14.19 -9.08
N ILE A 41 13.55 14.61 -7.81
CA ILE A 41 14.16 13.82 -6.73
C ILE A 41 13.35 12.52 -6.50
N THR A 42 12.04 12.64 -6.51
CA THR A 42 11.16 11.52 -6.24
C THR A 42 11.12 10.52 -7.40
N GLU A 43 11.16 11.00 -8.65
CA GLU A 43 11.29 10.12 -9.82
C GLU A 43 12.61 9.33 -9.81
N ASP A 44 13.74 9.98 -9.48
CA ASP A 44 15.04 9.33 -9.35
C ASP A 44 15.03 8.28 -8.22
N TYR A 45 14.48 8.65 -7.07
CA TYR A 45 14.32 7.74 -5.93
C TYR A 45 13.48 6.51 -6.28
N VAL A 46 12.31 6.70 -6.88
CA VAL A 46 11.41 5.62 -7.30
C VAL A 46 12.11 4.69 -8.29
N ASN A 47 12.79 5.23 -9.30
CA ASN A 47 13.49 4.43 -10.31
C ASN A 47 14.63 3.59 -9.69
N LYS A 48 15.40 4.16 -8.77
CA LYS A 48 16.52 3.46 -8.09
C LYS A 48 16.02 2.39 -7.12
N THR A 49 14.98 2.70 -6.36
CA THR A 49 14.44 1.78 -5.35
C THR A 49 13.65 0.63 -5.99
N ALA A 50 12.95 0.87 -7.11
CA ALA A 50 12.12 -0.14 -7.77
C ALA A 50 12.89 -1.38 -8.26
N ILE A 51 14.20 -1.27 -8.45
CA ILE A 51 15.08 -2.40 -8.87
C ILE A 51 15.77 -3.10 -7.69
N GLU A 52 15.56 -2.66 -6.47
CA GLU A 52 16.13 -3.29 -5.28
C GLU A 52 15.45 -4.63 -4.98
N GLN A 53 16.24 -5.56 -4.44
CA GLN A 53 15.73 -6.89 -4.10
C GLN A 53 14.63 -6.80 -3.02
N GLY A 54 13.49 -7.42 -3.30
CA GLY A 54 12.36 -7.51 -2.38
C GLY A 54 11.41 -6.32 -2.42
N VAL A 55 11.66 -5.32 -3.27
CA VAL A 55 10.70 -4.24 -3.54
C VAL A 55 9.59 -4.77 -4.46
N LEU A 56 8.33 -4.60 -4.04
CA LEU A 56 7.15 -4.99 -4.81
C LEU A 56 6.53 -3.79 -5.53
N GLY A 57 6.63 -2.60 -4.96
CA GLY A 57 6.10 -1.40 -5.59
C GLY A 57 6.48 -0.10 -4.89
N LEU A 58 6.54 0.97 -5.65
CA LEU A 58 6.79 2.36 -5.26
C LEU A 58 5.75 3.26 -5.92
N PHE A 59 5.15 4.15 -5.13
CA PHE A 59 4.06 5.00 -5.57
C PHE A 59 4.28 6.42 -5.04
N ALA A 60 4.76 7.31 -5.91
CA ALA A 60 4.93 8.73 -5.61
C ALA A 60 3.71 9.50 -6.13
N THR A 61 3.09 10.27 -5.25
CA THR A 61 1.83 10.97 -5.52
C THR A 61 1.80 12.34 -4.81
N THR A 62 0.88 13.21 -5.25
CA THR A 62 0.50 14.43 -4.54
C THR A 62 -1.00 14.45 -4.29
N ASP A 63 -1.46 15.10 -3.23
CA ASP A 63 -2.89 15.30 -2.98
C ASP A 63 -3.51 16.15 -4.12
N ASP A 64 -4.64 15.73 -4.66
CA ASP A 64 -5.28 16.43 -5.77
C ASP A 64 -5.79 17.82 -5.38
N ARG A 65 -6.16 18.01 -4.11
CA ARG A 65 -6.65 19.28 -3.56
C ARG A 65 -5.54 20.17 -3.01
N ASP A 66 -4.41 19.57 -2.64
CA ASP A 66 -3.23 20.27 -2.14
C ASP A 66 -1.97 19.66 -2.75
N LYS A 67 -1.55 20.20 -3.89
CA LYS A 67 -0.41 19.70 -4.67
C LYS A 67 0.92 19.68 -3.92
N LEU A 68 1.01 20.42 -2.82
CA LEU A 68 2.20 20.44 -1.96
C LEU A 68 2.20 19.29 -0.95
N ASN A 69 1.03 18.75 -0.61
CA ASN A 69 0.92 17.59 0.27
C ASN A 69 1.22 16.30 -0.50
N SER A 70 2.34 15.69 -0.18
CA SER A 70 2.94 14.61 -0.96
C SER A 70 2.98 13.30 -0.19
N TYR A 71 2.78 12.19 -0.92
CA TYR A 71 2.85 10.84 -0.40
C TYR A 71 3.81 10.00 -1.25
N VAL A 72 4.74 9.32 -0.58
CA VAL A 72 5.53 8.25 -1.18
C VAL A 72 5.20 6.96 -0.44
N ILE A 73 4.63 5.99 -1.15
CA ILE A 73 4.16 4.73 -0.61
C ILE A 73 5.03 3.62 -1.19
N GLU A 74 5.52 2.74 -0.33
CA GLU A 74 6.46 1.68 -0.67
C GLU A 74 5.93 0.35 -0.16
N ILE A 75 6.02 -0.71 -0.95
CA ILE A 75 5.70 -2.05 -0.52
C ILE A 75 6.85 -3.02 -0.81
N TYR A 76 7.15 -3.83 0.18
CA TYR A 76 8.22 -4.82 0.19
C TYR A 76 7.66 -6.22 0.45
N ASN A 77 8.35 -7.24 -0.06
CA ASN A 77 7.94 -8.63 0.13
C ASN A 77 7.97 -9.06 1.60
N ASP A 78 8.82 -8.43 2.43
CA ASP A 78 8.93 -8.67 3.86
C ASP A 78 9.63 -7.52 4.59
N TYR A 79 9.66 -7.62 5.93
CA TYR A 79 10.32 -6.63 6.78
C TYR A 79 11.85 -6.61 6.59
N LEU A 80 12.47 -7.73 6.18
CA LEU A 80 13.92 -7.76 5.93
C LEU A 80 14.30 -6.92 4.71
N ALA A 81 13.55 -7.03 3.62
CA ALA A 81 13.74 -6.20 2.43
C ALA A 81 13.57 -4.70 2.77
N PHE A 82 12.50 -4.34 3.50
CA PHE A 82 12.30 -2.98 4.01
C PHE A 82 13.50 -2.52 4.88
N SER A 83 13.95 -3.33 5.84
CA SER A 83 15.08 -3.00 6.71
C SER A 83 16.39 -2.83 5.93
N ASN A 84 16.61 -3.63 4.89
CA ASN A 84 17.79 -3.48 4.02
C ASN A 84 17.72 -2.17 3.22
N HIS A 85 16.55 -1.86 2.64
CA HIS A 85 16.32 -0.58 1.95
C HIS A 85 16.60 0.61 2.88
N THR A 86 16.06 0.63 4.10
CA THR A 86 16.23 1.77 5.02
C THR A 86 17.68 2.04 5.42
N LYS A 87 18.59 1.09 5.20
CA LYS A 87 20.02 1.19 5.52
C LYS A 87 20.90 1.46 4.30
N ASN A 88 20.34 1.45 3.10
CA ASN A 88 21.11 1.66 1.88
C ASN A 88 21.28 3.15 1.54
N GLN A 89 22.16 3.42 0.56
CA GLN A 89 22.52 4.78 0.18
C GLN A 89 21.34 5.51 -0.48
N THR A 90 20.53 4.83 -1.30
CA THR A 90 19.36 5.40 -1.97
C THR A 90 18.35 5.99 -0.97
N SER A 91 18.03 5.22 0.09
CA SER A 91 17.15 5.67 1.17
C SER A 91 17.78 6.83 1.98
N ALA A 92 19.09 6.74 2.26
CA ALA A 92 19.80 7.80 2.99
C ALA A 92 19.81 9.12 2.20
N ASP A 93 20.09 9.07 0.91
CA ASP A 93 20.13 10.24 0.02
C ASP A 93 18.73 10.88 -0.08
N PHE A 94 17.67 10.07 -0.29
CA PHE A 94 16.29 10.57 -0.31
C PHE A 94 15.94 11.30 0.99
N LYS A 95 16.17 10.66 2.14
CA LYS A 95 15.88 11.25 3.46
C LYS A 95 16.68 12.53 3.73
N ALA A 96 17.93 12.63 3.23
CA ALA A 96 18.77 13.83 3.36
C ALA A 96 18.25 14.99 2.49
N MET A 97 17.54 14.71 1.40
CA MET A 97 16.95 15.73 0.52
C MET A 97 15.64 16.29 1.08
N ILE A 98 14.85 15.50 1.83
CA ILE A 98 13.55 15.92 2.34
C ILE A 98 13.60 17.27 3.09
N PRO A 99 14.50 17.52 4.05
CA PRO A 99 14.54 18.82 4.75
C PRO A 99 14.82 20.01 3.85
N GLN A 100 15.40 19.79 2.66
CA GLN A 100 15.69 20.84 1.70
C GLN A 100 14.47 21.25 0.87
N ILE A 101 13.54 20.30 0.64
CA ILE A 101 12.37 20.47 -0.23
C ILE A 101 11.04 20.48 0.52
N ALA A 102 10.99 19.99 1.77
CA ALA A 102 9.78 19.90 2.56
C ALA A 102 9.71 20.96 3.67
N GLU A 103 8.50 21.35 4.02
CA GLU A 103 8.18 22.09 5.23
C GLU A 103 7.82 21.12 6.37
N GLY A 104 8.22 21.49 7.59
CA GLY A 104 7.91 20.67 8.77
C GLY A 104 8.61 19.31 8.81
N ASN A 105 7.94 18.32 9.37
CA ASN A 105 8.49 16.99 9.60
C ASN A 105 8.02 15.99 8.55
N LEU A 106 8.91 15.04 8.21
CA LEU A 106 8.54 13.84 7.50
C LEU A 106 7.70 12.93 8.41
N ASN A 107 6.43 12.72 8.06
CA ASN A 107 5.58 11.76 8.73
C ASN A 107 5.79 10.38 8.11
N THR A 108 6.05 9.39 8.93
CA THR A 108 6.23 8.00 8.48
C THR A 108 5.22 7.09 9.16
N THR A 109 4.54 6.25 8.39
CA THR A 109 3.65 5.22 8.88
C THR A 109 4.12 3.86 8.39
N ASP A 110 4.53 2.99 9.33
CA ASP A 110 4.83 1.59 9.06
C ASP A 110 3.54 0.79 9.16
N VAL A 111 3.17 0.11 8.09
CA VAL A 111 1.90 -0.60 7.98
C VAL A 111 2.16 -2.10 7.91
N GLU A 112 1.53 -2.85 8.80
CA GLU A 112 1.45 -4.30 8.71
C GLU A 112 0.32 -4.69 7.77
N VAL A 113 0.67 -5.24 6.61
CA VAL A 113 -0.28 -5.60 5.56
C VAL A 113 -1.20 -6.73 6.03
N GLN A 114 -2.50 -6.53 5.85
CA GLN A 114 -3.56 -7.49 6.16
C GLN A 114 -4.18 -8.08 4.88
N PHE A 115 -4.19 -7.29 3.81
CA PHE A 115 -4.65 -7.67 2.49
C PHE A 115 -3.88 -6.85 1.44
N ALA A 116 -3.40 -7.50 0.39
CA ALA A 116 -2.77 -6.81 -0.74
C ALA A 116 -2.99 -7.61 -2.02
N LYS A 117 -3.62 -6.97 -2.99
CA LYS A 117 -3.73 -7.49 -4.37
C LYS A 117 -3.42 -6.40 -5.35
N ASP A 118 -2.67 -6.74 -6.40
CA ASP A 118 -2.39 -5.81 -7.49
C ASP A 118 -2.30 -6.48 -8.86
N LYS A 119 -2.57 -5.67 -9.87
CA LYS A 119 -2.24 -5.90 -11.28
C LYS A 119 -1.01 -5.05 -11.62
N LYS A 120 -0.28 -5.39 -12.67
CA LYS A 120 0.78 -4.52 -13.19
C LYS A 120 0.16 -3.19 -13.60
N ILE A 121 0.67 -2.09 -13.03
CA ILE A 121 0.22 -0.74 -13.35
C ILE A 121 0.96 -0.25 -14.59
N GLU A 122 0.18 0.14 -15.60
CA GLU A 122 0.64 0.91 -16.75
C GLU A 122 0.10 2.33 -16.57
N GLN A 123 0.89 3.16 -15.87
CA GLN A 123 0.51 4.52 -15.52
C GLN A 123 0.28 5.37 -16.77
N ASN A 124 -0.83 6.11 -16.77
CA ASN A 124 -1.13 7.16 -17.74
C ASN A 124 -1.66 8.41 -17.02
N GLU A 125 -2.02 9.44 -17.77
CA GLU A 125 -2.51 10.72 -17.24
C GLU A 125 -3.83 10.62 -16.43
N ASN A 126 -4.63 9.57 -16.64
CA ASN A 126 -5.89 9.36 -15.96
C ASN A 126 -5.74 8.49 -14.71
N THR A 127 -4.58 7.84 -14.52
CA THR A 127 -4.34 6.95 -13.38
C THR A 127 -4.57 7.69 -12.07
N PHE A 128 -5.49 7.18 -11.25
CA PHE A 128 -5.97 7.82 -10.04
C PHE A 128 -5.70 6.96 -8.81
N ALA A 129 -5.28 7.57 -7.72
CA ALA A 129 -4.99 6.86 -6.48
C ALA A 129 -5.74 7.47 -5.29
N VAL A 130 -5.95 6.66 -4.25
CA VAL A 130 -6.59 7.10 -3.01
C VAL A 130 -5.87 6.49 -1.82
N TYR A 131 -5.55 7.33 -0.83
CA TYR A 131 -5.06 6.87 0.46
C TYR A 131 -6.06 7.22 1.56
N THR A 132 -6.48 6.24 2.33
CA THR A 132 -7.45 6.43 3.41
C THR A 132 -6.90 5.88 4.72
N VAL A 133 -6.99 6.69 5.79
CA VAL A 133 -6.73 6.25 7.16
C VAL A 133 -8.06 6.21 7.91
N ILE A 134 -8.36 5.08 8.54
CA ILE A 134 -9.59 4.84 9.31
C ILE A 134 -9.18 4.44 10.73
N GLU A 135 -9.61 5.21 11.71
CA GLU A 135 -9.45 4.83 13.11
C GLU A 135 -10.76 4.24 13.62
N VAL A 136 -10.69 3.05 14.20
CA VAL A 136 -11.86 2.33 14.71
C VAL A 136 -11.79 2.18 16.22
N LYS A 137 -12.94 1.97 16.86
CA LYS A 137 -13.00 1.65 18.26
C LYS A 137 -12.26 0.33 18.52
N PRO A 138 -11.35 0.27 19.51
CA PRO A 138 -10.53 -0.92 19.75
C PRO A 138 -11.35 -2.21 19.91
N GLU A 139 -12.50 -2.13 20.56
CA GLU A 139 -13.41 -3.25 20.79
C GLU A 139 -14.04 -3.81 19.49
N ASN A 140 -14.12 -3.01 18.43
CA ASN A 140 -14.67 -3.42 17.14
C ASN A 140 -13.59 -3.83 16.13
N ASN A 141 -12.29 -3.76 16.48
CA ASN A 141 -11.19 -3.91 15.53
C ASN A 141 -11.20 -5.27 14.80
N THR A 142 -11.51 -6.35 15.51
CA THR A 142 -11.58 -7.69 14.91
C THR A 142 -12.71 -7.82 13.91
N GLU A 143 -13.89 -7.31 14.25
CA GLU A 143 -15.06 -7.35 13.36
C GLU A 143 -14.84 -6.43 12.14
N PHE A 144 -14.29 -5.23 12.36
CA PHE A 144 -13.94 -4.32 11.28
C PHE A 144 -12.93 -4.92 10.29
N ALA A 145 -11.97 -5.73 10.78
CA ALA A 145 -11.00 -6.43 9.94
C ALA A 145 -11.67 -7.31 8.87
N GLU A 146 -12.79 -7.96 9.21
CA GLU A 146 -13.54 -8.79 8.26
C GLU A 146 -14.24 -7.92 7.20
N PHE A 147 -14.92 -6.88 7.63
CA PHE A 147 -15.61 -5.97 6.72
C PHE A 147 -14.67 -5.31 5.72
N ILE A 148 -13.51 -4.80 6.19
CA ILE A 148 -12.58 -4.08 5.32
C ILE A 148 -11.87 -5.03 4.34
N LYS A 149 -11.53 -6.27 4.75
CA LYS A 149 -10.94 -7.28 3.86
C LYS A 149 -11.94 -7.73 2.79
N ASN A 150 -13.21 -7.92 3.16
CA ASN A 150 -14.26 -8.28 2.20
C ASN A 150 -14.53 -7.14 1.20
N ARG A 151 -14.56 -5.88 1.66
CA ARG A 151 -14.64 -4.71 0.79
C ARG A 151 -13.44 -4.63 -0.15
N ALA A 152 -12.23 -4.87 0.34
CA ALA A 152 -11.01 -4.85 -0.46
C ALA A 152 -11.01 -5.91 -1.56
N GLU A 153 -11.44 -7.13 -1.23
CA GLU A 153 -11.59 -8.22 -2.20
C GLU A 153 -12.61 -7.86 -3.30
N ALA A 154 -13.78 -7.32 -2.90
CA ALA A 154 -14.81 -6.89 -3.86
C ALA A 154 -14.31 -5.74 -4.74
N SER A 155 -13.60 -4.76 -4.16
CA SER A 155 -13.00 -3.65 -4.90
C SER A 155 -11.99 -4.13 -5.94
N PHE A 156 -11.10 -5.06 -5.58
CA PHE A 156 -10.07 -5.56 -6.50
C PHE A 156 -10.67 -6.30 -7.70
N ASN A 157 -11.84 -6.91 -7.55
CA ASN A 157 -12.53 -7.60 -8.62
C ASN A 157 -13.22 -6.67 -9.64
N GLU A 158 -13.31 -5.37 -9.36
CA GLU A 158 -13.79 -4.39 -10.33
C GLU A 158 -12.76 -4.16 -11.44
N ASN A 159 -13.25 -3.99 -12.68
CA ASN A 159 -12.39 -3.89 -13.85
C ASN A 159 -11.40 -2.72 -13.79
N GLY A 160 -11.81 -1.59 -13.27
CA GLY A 160 -11.00 -0.37 -13.17
C GLY A 160 -10.10 -0.30 -11.95
N THR A 161 -10.12 -1.30 -11.05
CA THR A 161 -9.22 -1.33 -9.89
C THR A 161 -7.92 -2.04 -10.26
N LEU A 162 -6.80 -1.34 -10.08
CA LEU A 162 -5.46 -1.84 -10.37
C LEU A 162 -4.77 -2.41 -9.13
N LEU A 163 -5.07 -1.85 -7.94
CA LEU A 163 -4.39 -2.20 -6.71
C LEU A 163 -5.29 -1.91 -5.51
N VAL A 164 -5.27 -2.80 -4.52
CA VAL A 164 -5.84 -2.57 -3.19
C VAL A 164 -4.89 -3.12 -2.14
N TYR A 165 -4.33 -2.24 -1.30
CA TYR A 165 -3.53 -2.60 -0.14
C TYR A 165 -4.23 -2.12 1.13
N VAL A 166 -4.39 -3.01 2.08
CA VAL A 166 -5.01 -2.75 3.38
C VAL A 166 -4.09 -3.26 4.49
N GLY A 167 -3.90 -2.45 5.50
CA GLY A 167 -3.11 -2.87 6.66
C GLY A 167 -3.37 -1.99 7.87
N THR A 168 -2.68 -2.27 8.97
CA THR A 168 -2.78 -1.51 10.22
C THR A 168 -1.46 -0.82 10.55
N ASP A 169 -1.51 0.39 11.09
CA ASP A 169 -0.33 1.07 11.64
C ASP A 169 0.27 0.18 12.74
N ARG A 170 1.57 -0.16 12.64
CA ARG A 170 2.27 -1.00 13.64
C ARG A 170 2.27 -0.40 15.03
N ARG A 171 2.11 0.93 15.16
CA ARG A 171 2.03 1.64 16.44
C ARG A 171 0.61 1.69 17.02
N SER A 172 -0.41 1.41 16.19
CA SER A 172 -1.82 1.52 16.57
C SER A 172 -2.67 0.58 15.72
N SER A 173 -2.85 -0.65 16.19
CA SER A 173 -3.53 -1.72 15.42
C SER A 173 -4.99 -1.43 15.06
N ASN A 174 -5.61 -0.41 15.68
CA ASN A 174 -6.95 0.06 15.34
C ASN A 174 -6.95 1.23 14.33
N LYS A 175 -5.77 1.61 13.81
CA LYS A 175 -5.64 2.54 12.68
C LYS A 175 -5.37 1.76 11.40
N TRP A 176 -6.36 1.74 10.54
CA TRP A 176 -6.34 1.07 9.25
C TRP A 176 -5.90 2.02 8.15
N CYS A 177 -5.00 1.55 7.32
CA CYS A 177 -4.51 2.25 6.12
C CYS A 177 -5.00 1.48 4.90
N VAL A 178 -5.61 2.19 3.97
CA VAL A 178 -6.06 1.65 2.68
C VAL A 178 -5.44 2.47 1.57
N PHE A 179 -4.71 1.82 0.68
CA PHE A 179 -4.18 2.42 -0.54
C PHE A 179 -4.78 1.71 -1.75
N GLU A 180 -5.38 2.47 -2.64
CA GLU A 180 -6.06 1.97 -3.83
C GLU A 180 -5.59 2.75 -5.06
N VAL A 181 -5.41 2.06 -6.19
CA VAL A 181 -5.09 2.68 -7.47
C VAL A 181 -6.10 2.20 -8.50
N PHE A 182 -6.57 3.13 -9.31
CA PHE A 182 -7.60 2.93 -10.34
C PHE A 182 -7.07 3.36 -11.71
N THR A 183 -7.68 2.81 -12.76
CA THR A 183 -7.40 3.25 -14.13
C THR A 183 -7.69 4.73 -14.34
N ASP A 184 -8.73 5.23 -13.65
CA ASP A 184 -9.24 6.60 -13.77
C ASP A 184 -10.18 6.97 -12.61
N MET A 185 -10.58 8.23 -12.56
CA MET A 185 -11.53 8.77 -11.58
C MET A 185 -12.91 8.10 -11.69
N ASP A 186 -13.39 7.77 -12.88
CA ASP A 186 -14.71 7.15 -13.08
C ASP A 186 -14.74 5.76 -12.44
N SER A 187 -13.67 4.99 -12.58
CA SER A 187 -13.50 3.68 -11.92
C SER A 187 -13.58 3.80 -10.39
N TYR A 188 -12.93 4.82 -9.82
CA TYR A 188 -13.04 5.12 -8.40
C TYR A 188 -14.47 5.50 -7.97
N LEU A 189 -15.15 6.35 -8.75
CA LEU A 189 -16.53 6.78 -8.44
C LEU A 189 -17.50 5.59 -8.54
N ASN A 190 -17.33 4.71 -9.53
CA ASN A 190 -18.11 3.49 -9.69
C ASN A 190 -17.92 2.55 -8.48
N GLN A 191 -16.67 2.34 -8.05
CA GLN A 191 -16.34 1.56 -6.84
C GLN A 191 -17.04 2.14 -5.60
N ARG A 192 -17.05 3.45 -5.42
CA ARG A 192 -17.76 4.11 -4.31
C ARG A 192 -19.27 3.96 -4.37
N ALA A 193 -19.84 3.95 -5.58
CA ALA A 193 -21.27 3.79 -5.80
C ALA A 193 -21.76 2.34 -5.68
N ALA A 194 -20.86 1.37 -5.72
CA ALA A 194 -21.16 -0.06 -5.66
C ALA A 194 -21.85 -0.46 -4.34
N SER A 195 -22.69 -1.48 -4.40
CA SER A 195 -23.45 -1.96 -3.23
C SER A 195 -22.57 -2.40 -2.07
N TYR A 196 -21.47 -3.10 -2.35
CA TYR A 196 -20.55 -3.56 -1.31
C TYR A 196 -19.86 -2.39 -0.58
N SER A 197 -19.56 -1.28 -1.28
CA SER A 197 -19.00 -0.07 -0.65
C SER A 197 -20.02 0.64 0.25
N LYS A 198 -21.28 0.71 -0.19
CA LYS A 198 -22.38 1.26 0.62
C LYS A 198 -22.69 0.39 1.84
N ASN A 199 -22.70 -0.94 1.65
CA ASN A 199 -22.89 -1.90 2.74
C ASN A 199 -21.74 -1.77 3.77
N PHE A 200 -20.48 -1.72 3.31
CA PHE A 200 -19.34 -1.50 4.21
C PHE A 200 -19.54 -0.25 5.08
N ILE A 201 -19.93 0.89 4.49
CA ILE A 201 -20.17 2.12 5.25
C ILE A 201 -21.29 1.93 6.27
N THR A 202 -22.40 1.28 5.87
CA THR A 202 -23.55 1.05 6.76
C THR A 202 -23.20 0.16 7.94
N GLU A 203 -22.49 -0.94 7.68
CA GLU A 203 -22.13 -1.94 8.70
C GLU A 203 -21.07 -1.42 9.68
N THR A 204 -20.17 -0.53 9.19
CA THR A 204 -19.03 -0.07 10.01
C THR A 204 -19.21 1.32 10.62
N LYS A 205 -20.30 2.05 10.33
CA LYS A 205 -20.50 3.45 10.76
C LYS A 205 -20.35 3.67 12.28
N ASP A 206 -20.81 2.70 13.07
CA ASP A 206 -20.78 2.78 14.54
C ASP A 206 -19.43 2.29 15.13
N MET A 207 -18.57 1.68 14.29
CA MET A 207 -17.23 1.22 14.65
C MET A 207 -16.18 2.30 14.45
N VAL A 208 -16.39 3.21 13.49
CA VAL A 208 -15.41 4.23 13.06
C VAL A 208 -15.41 5.42 14.00
N ILE A 209 -14.22 5.77 14.51
CA ILE A 209 -13.96 6.99 15.29
C ILE A 209 -13.67 8.15 14.36
N SER A 210 -12.78 7.92 13.38
CA SER A 210 -12.38 8.95 12.42
C SER A 210 -11.98 8.33 11.07
N GLN A 211 -12.15 9.11 10.02
CA GLN A 211 -11.67 8.77 8.68
C GLN A 211 -11.07 9.99 7.99
N LYS A 212 -9.86 9.82 7.45
CA LYS A 212 -9.22 10.81 6.59
C LYS A 212 -8.93 10.17 5.24
N ARG A 213 -9.18 10.91 4.16
CA ARG A 213 -8.96 10.45 2.79
C ARG A 213 -8.23 11.52 2.00
N ALA A 214 -7.18 11.11 1.30
CA ALA A 214 -6.51 11.89 0.29
C ALA A 214 -6.81 11.28 -1.09
N GLU A 215 -7.28 12.09 -2.00
CA GLU A 215 -7.40 11.79 -3.43
C GLU A 215 -6.09 12.21 -4.07
N LEU A 216 -5.42 11.30 -4.78
CA LEU A 216 -4.01 11.44 -5.11
C LEU A 216 -3.78 11.44 -6.61
N GLN A 217 -3.00 12.41 -7.08
CA GLN A 217 -2.46 12.45 -8.44
C GLN A 217 -1.15 11.65 -8.50
N ALA A 218 -1.05 10.78 -9.49
CA ALA A 218 0.14 9.98 -9.73
C ALA A 218 1.28 10.83 -10.31
N LEU A 219 2.42 10.89 -9.63
CA LEU A 219 3.67 11.40 -10.20
C LEU A 219 4.45 10.27 -10.86
N LYS A 220 4.72 9.20 -10.12
CA LYS A 220 5.41 8.02 -10.61
C LYS A 220 4.95 6.78 -9.85
N LEU A 221 4.36 5.82 -10.55
CA LEU A 221 3.91 4.56 -9.99
C LEU A 221 4.65 3.42 -10.67
N ILE A 222 5.31 2.56 -9.90
CA ILE A 222 6.00 1.35 -10.37
C ILE A 222 5.64 0.21 -9.43
N ASN A 223 5.16 -0.91 -9.96
CA ASN A 223 5.01 -2.16 -9.20
C ASN A 223 5.38 -3.37 -10.05
N GLN A 224 5.62 -4.50 -9.40
CA GLN A 224 5.88 -5.76 -10.10
C GLN A 224 4.59 -6.35 -10.70
N GLY A 225 3.46 -6.20 -10.00
CA GLY A 225 2.17 -6.78 -10.33
C GLY A 225 2.06 -8.26 -9.95
N GLY A 226 0.84 -8.70 -9.68
CA GLY A 226 0.54 -10.10 -9.32
C GLY A 226 0.69 -10.42 -7.84
N LEU A 227 0.82 -9.40 -6.98
CA LEU A 227 0.74 -9.62 -5.53
C LEU A 227 -0.67 -10.12 -5.17
N ASP A 228 -0.73 -11.20 -4.41
CA ASP A 228 -1.96 -11.76 -3.84
C ASP A 228 -1.67 -12.25 -2.41
N TYR A 229 -1.93 -11.39 -1.45
CA TYR A 229 -1.70 -11.65 -0.04
C TYR A 229 -2.96 -11.37 0.78
N LYS A 230 -3.34 -12.31 1.61
CA LYS A 230 -4.41 -12.16 2.61
C LYS A 230 -3.96 -12.80 3.92
N LYS A 231 -3.85 -12.00 4.98
CA LYS A 231 -3.53 -12.53 6.31
C LYS A 231 -4.68 -13.41 6.76
N LEU A 232 -4.36 -14.68 6.96
CA LEU A 232 -5.23 -15.62 7.67
C LEU A 232 -5.03 -15.37 9.17
N TYR A 233 -6.07 -15.35 9.97
CA TYR A 233 -6.15 -15.00 11.39
C TYR A 233 -4.98 -15.44 12.26
#